data_efca6e8b35f8935df31ddc3636c53e2f
#
_entry.id   efca6e8b35f8935df31ddc3636c53e2f
#
_cell.length_a   1.000
_cell.length_b   1.000
_cell.length_c   1.000
_cell.angle_alpha   90.00
_cell.angle_beta   90.00
_cell.angle_gamma   90.00
#
_symmetry.space_group_name_H-M   'P 1'
#
loop_
_entity.id
_entity.type
_entity.pdbx_description
1 polymer ?
#
loop_
_entity_poly.entity_id
_entity_poly.type
_entity_poly.pdbx_seq_one_letter_code
_entity_poly.pdbx_strand_id
1 'polypeptide(L)'
;MKFYKTLCLATAVGLASAATAVSAETWRFGHEEIEGGVQAKYAEAFKEAIEKKSDGDVTVQLLPYGKWGSSYSVLYDAVQNGSLQIGFGSGALGGTVPESQLLSLNFVMPSDQLEAVKVLNSPEFLESEPWQKSFRQRGLVPLAELAEGYQVWTTNKSIESPEDMKNLNIRVMDNSLLRSTYQAYGASPITIAYGELYSALQQGQADGNIQPVFAHEEMGFYEVQDYMIFAKQAQFVATMMGNLDWYEGLSDEQRKMIKDVTGELVETGHEIQSEFNETRLDTIKSKSDIKIIELTEEQREKFREMVKPVRQTFIDEVGENAKKSLDILLKAYGDAES
;
A
#
# COMPACT_ATOMS: atom_id res chain seq x y z
N MET A 1 -45.21 -22.02 -81.53
CA MET A 1 -45.61 -21.55 -80.21
C MET A 1 -44.54 -22.06 -79.19
N LYS A 2 -43.61 -21.19 -78.72
CA LYS A 2 -42.66 -21.53 -77.72
C LYS A 2 -42.86 -20.62 -76.47
N PHE A 3 -43.24 -21.23 -75.37
CA PHE A 3 -43.43 -20.56 -74.09
C PHE A 3 -42.04 -20.37 -73.42
N TYR A 4 -41.70 -19.12 -73.15
CA TYR A 4 -40.57 -18.78 -72.28
C TYR A 4 -41.08 -18.67 -70.86
N LYS A 5 -40.58 -19.49 -69.96
CA LYS A 5 -40.73 -19.34 -68.47
C LYS A 5 -39.64 -18.43 -67.92
N THR A 6 -40.04 -17.28 -67.44
CA THR A 6 -39.12 -16.33 -66.73
C THR A 6 -38.95 -16.81 -65.29
N LEU A 7 -37.72 -17.09 -64.92
CA LEU A 7 -37.32 -17.50 -63.56
C LEU A 7 -36.91 -16.25 -62.84
N CYS A 8 -37.67 -15.78 -61.85
CA CYS A 8 -37.29 -14.70 -60.95
C CYS A 8 -36.37 -15.29 -59.89
N LEU A 9 -35.10 -14.87 -59.89
CA LEU A 9 -34.14 -15.18 -58.85
C LEU A 9 -34.22 -14.10 -57.77
N ALA A 10 -34.79 -14.42 -56.60
CA ALA A 10 -34.82 -13.53 -55.45
C ALA A 10 -33.49 -13.64 -54.69
N THR A 11 -32.64 -12.64 -54.80
CA THR A 11 -31.39 -12.51 -54.05
C THR A 11 -31.73 -12.03 -52.64
N ALA A 12 -31.68 -12.91 -51.65
CA ALA A 12 -31.72 -12.56 -50.24
C ALA A 12 -30.34 -12.03 -49.83
N VAL A 13 -30.23 -10.71 -49.65
CA VAL A 13 -29.05 -10.08 -49.04
C VAL A 13 -29.12 -10.30 -47.51
N GLY A 14 -28.41 -11.30 -47.01
CA GLY A 14 -28.21 -11.49 -45.56
C GLY A 14 -27.26 -10.41 -45.04
N LEU A 15 -27.75 -9.49 -44.27
CA LEU A 15 -26.89 -8.63 -43.41
C LEU A 15 -26.29 -9.52 -42.35
N ALA A 16 -25.05 -9.94 -42.57
CA ALA A 16 -24.20 -10.46 -41.52
C ALA A 16 -23.77 -9.29 -40.66
N SER A 17 -24.39 -9.12 -39.49
CA SER A 17 -23.87 -8.25 -38.43
C SER A 17 -22.53 -8.85 -37.99
N ALA A 18 -21.45 -8.29 -38.47
CA ALA A 18 -20.14 -8.57 -37.92
C ALA A 18 -20.12 -7.99 -36.47
N ALA A 19 -20.42 -8.82 -35.51
CA ALA A 19 -20.07 -8.51 -34.12
C ALA A 19 -18.52 -8.39 -34.08
N THR A 20 -18.03 -7.17 -34.09
CA THR A 20 -16.63 -6.90 -33.75
C THR A 20 -16.46 -7.41 -32.34
N ALA A 21 -15.78 -8.54 -32.18
CA ALA A 21 -15.30 -8.95 -30.87
C ALA A 21 -14.40 -7.83 -30.36
N VAL A 22 -14.91 -6.98 -29.47
CA VAL A 22 -14.08 -6.05 -28.73
C VAL A 22 -13.17 -6.93 -27.89
N SER A 23 -11.87 -6.90 -28.17
CA SER A 23 -10.89 -7.57 -27.33
C SER A 23 -10.93 -6.89 -25.97
N ALA A 24 -11.10 -7.68 -24.90
CA ALA A 24 -11.07 -7.15 -23.55
C ALA A 24 -9.78 -6.33 -23.31
N GLU A 25 -9.94 -5.16 -22.76
CA GLU A 25 -8.83 -4.31 -22.35
C GLU A 25 -8.11 -4.98 -21.17
N THR A 26 -6.79 -5.06 -21.17
CA THR A 26 -6.03 -5.68 -20.08
C THR A 26 -5.34 -4.62 -19.22
N TRP A 27 -5.70 -4.56 -17.95
CA TRP A 27 -5.04 -3.73 -16.94
C TRP A 27 -4.04 -4.59 -16.17
N ARG A 28 -2.76 -4.23 -16.24
CA ARG A 28 -1.69 -4.90 -15.49
C ARG A 28 -1.53 -4.25 -14.14
N PHE A 29 -1.66 -5.04 -13.08
CA PHE A 29 -1.59 -4.58 -11.71
C PHE A 29 -0.44 -5.28 -10.97
N GLY A 30 0.60 -4.50 -10.62
CA GLY A 30 1.74 -4.95 -9.85
C GLY A 30 1.59 -4.69 -8.36
N HIS A 31 2.04 -5.60 -7.50
CA HIS A 31 2.06 -5.39 -6.05
C HIS A 31 3.38 -5.83 -5.43
N GLU A 32 3.68 -5.30 -4.23
CA GLU A 32 4.97 -5.43 -3.54
C GLU A 32 5.15 -6.75 -2.79
N GLU A 33 4.11 -7.57 -2.71
CA GLU A 33 4.10 -8.82 -1.95
C GLU A 33 4.12 -10.05 -2.85
N ILE A 34 4.49 -11.18 -2.27
CA ILE A 34 4.34 -12.47 -2.91
C ILE A 34 2.86 -12.86 -3.04
N GLU A 35 2.58 -13.93 -3.77
CA GLU A 35 1.23 -14.48 -3.86
C GLU A 35 0.69 -14.86 -2.47
N GLY A 36 -0.54 -14.43 -2.17
CA GLY A 36 -1.22 -14.76 -0.91
C GLY A 36 -1.02 -13.75 0.22
N GLY A 37 -0.27 -12.68 0.02
CA GLY A 37 -0.16 -11.57 0.98
C GLY A 37 -1.40 -10.65 0.99
N VAL A 38 -1.38 -9.61 1.83
CA VAL A 38 -2.52 -8.68 2.02
C VAL A 38 -2.80 -7.89 0.74
N GLN A 39 -1.76 -7.31 0.10
CA GLN A 39 -1.90 -6.61 -1.18
C GLN A 39 -2.37 -7.55 -2.29
N ALA A 40 -1.87 -8.80 -2.30
CA ALA A 40 -2.27 -9.81 -3.28
C ALA A 40 -3.77 -10.11 -3.17
N LYS A 41 -4.29 -10.29 -1.94
CA LYS A 41 -5.72 -10.55 -1.69
C LYS A 41 -6.60 -9.36 -2.03
N TYR A 42 -6.16 -8.15 -1.72
CA TYR A 42 -6.86 -6.95 -2.14
C TYR A 42 -6.90 -6.82 -3.67
N ALA A 43 -5.77 -7.08 -4.35
CA ALA A 43 -5.68 -7.04 -5.81
C ALA A 43 -6.56 -8.13 -6.47
N GLU A 44 -6.69 -9.32 -5.88
CA GLU A 44 -7.63 -10.37 -6.31
C GLU A 44 -9.08 -9.86 -6.20
N ALA A 45 -9.47 -9.27 -5.08
CA ALA A 45 -10.80 -8.70 -4.89
C ALA A 45 -11.10 -7.54 -5.87
N PHE A 46 -10.11 -6.66 -6.10
CA PHE A 46 -10.21 -5.60 -7.10
C PHE A 46 -10.42 -6.18 -8.51
N LYS A 47 -9.62 -7.18 -8.89
CA LYS A 47 -9.75 -7.88 -10.17
C LYS A 47 -11.15 -8.43 -10.36
N GLU A 48 -11.65 -9.22 -9.40
CA GLU A 48 -12.97 -9.83 -9.48
C GLU A 48 -14.09 -8.78 -9.62
N ALA A 49 -14.00 -7.68 -8.86
CA ALA A 49 -14.99 -6.61 -8.92
C ALA A 49 -14.97 -5.86 -10.26
N ILE A 50 -13.79 -5.52 -10.79
CA ILE A 50 -13.63 -4.84 -12.09
C ILE A 50 -14.11 -5.73 -13.24
N GLU A 51 -13.65 -6.98 -13.30
CA GLU A 51 -14.04 -7.91 -14.37
C GLU A 51 -15.55 -8.17 -14.38
N LYS A 52 -16.17 -8.26 -13.20
CA LYS A 52 -17.61 -8.41 -13.05
C LYS A 52 -18.37 -7.14 -13.44
N LYS A 53 -17.95 -5.95 -12.99
CA LYS A 53 -18.64 -4.69 -13.28
C LYS A 53 -18.51 -4.26 -14.75
N SER A 54 -17.44 -4.69 -15.43
CA SER A 54 -17.22 -4.42 -16.85
C SER A 54 -17.84 -5.47 -17.77
N ASP A 55 -18.59 -6.45 -17.24
CA ASP A 55 -19.10 -7.59 -18.03
C ASP A 55 -18.01 -8.30 -18.87
N GLY A 56 -16.74 -8.23 -18.41
CA GLY A 56 -15.57 -8.81 -19.07
C GLY A 56 -14.94 -7.93 -20.15
N ASP A 57 -15.37 -6.70 -20.35
CA ASP A 57 -14.71 -5.75 -21.26
C ASP A 57 -13.32 -5.35 -20.77
N VAL A 58 -13.06 -5.45 -19.46
CA VAL A 58 -11.77 -5.26 -18.82
C VAL A 58 -11.35 -6.56 -18.15
N THR A 59 -10.08 -6.95 -18.32
CA THR A 59 -9.43 -8.03 -17.56
C THR A 59 -8.28 -7.46 -16.76
N VAL A 60 -8.05 -7.96 -15.54
CA VAL A 60 -6.94 -7.52 -14.68
C VAL A 60 -5.91 -8.63 -14.56
N GLN A 61 -4.69 -8.35 -15.00
CA GLN A 61 -3.55 -9.24 -14.86
C GLN A 61 -2.75 -8.87 -13.61
N LEU A 62 -2.73 -9.75 -12.60
CA LEU A 62 -1.96 -9.55 -11.37
C LEU A 62 -0.51 -9.97 -11.56
N LEU A 63 0.39 -9.15 -11.03
CA LEU A 63 1.84 -9.34 -11.13
C LEU A 63 2.46 -9.17 -9.73
N PRO A 64 2.64 -10.28 -8.98
CA PRO A 64 3.22 -10.27 -7.65
C PRO A 64 4.71 -9.92 -7.66
N TYR A 65 5.26 -9.68 -6.45
CA TYR A 65 6.70 -9.45 -6.25
C TYR A 65 7.55 -10.46 -7.04
N GLY A 66 8.58 -9.95 -7.71
CA GLY A 66 9.47 -10.75 -8.56
C GLY A 66 8.99 -11.00 -10.00
N LYS A 67 7.71 -10.71 -10.33
CA LYS A 67 7.22 -10.84 -11.72
C LYS A 67 7.42 -9.57 -12.55
N TRP A 68 7.46 -8.41 -11.91
CA TRP A 68 7.68 -7.09 -12.53
C TRP A 68 9.12 -6.58 -12.38
N GLY A 69 9.92 -7.17 -11.48
CA GLY A 69 11.31 -6.75 -11.20
C GLY A 69 11.80 -7.21 -9.83
N SER A 70 12.99 -6.74 -9.46
CA SER A 70 13.70 -7.14 -8.23
C SER A 70 13.68 -6.09 -7.11
N SER A 71 13.18 -4.87 -7.38
CA SER A 71 13.10 -3.81 -6.37
C SER A 71 11.83 -3.00 -6.56
N TYR A 72 11.29 -2.44 -5.48
CA TYR A 72 10.07 -1.62 -5.51
C TYR A 72 10.17 -0.41 -6.45
N SER A 73 11.35 0.20 -6.59
CA SER A 73 11.57 1.28 -7.56
C SER A 73 11.28 0.86 -9.00
N VAL A 74 11.61 -0.38 -9.38
CA VAL A 74 11.27 -0.92 -10.71
C VAL A 74 9.76 -1.01 -10.92
N LEU A 75 9.00 -1.38 -9.88
CA LEU A 75 7.54 -1.36 -9.93
C LEU A 75 7.01 0.06 -10.17
N TYR A 76 7.51 1.03 -9.39
CA TYR A 76 7.06 2.42 -9.50
C TYR A 76 7.40 3.02 -10.87
N ASP A 77 8.61 2.77 -11.37
CA ASP A 77 9.03 3.16 -12.73
C ASP A 77 8.14 2.52 -13.79
N ALA A 78 7.74 1.25 -13.61
CA ALA A 78 6.86 0.56 -14.55
C ALA A 78 5.43 1.14 -14.57
N VAL A 79 4.92 1.62 -13.44
CA VAL A 79 3.65 2.34 -13.40
C VAL A 79 3.82 3.74 -14.02
N GLN A 80 4.88 4.48 -13.67
CA GLN A 80 5.13 5.81 -14.23
C GLN A 80 5.24 5.80 -15.76
N ASN A 81 5.91 4.82 -16.34
CA ASN A 81 6.11 4.73 -17.80
C ASN A 81 4.95 4.02 -18.53
N GLY A 82 3.89 3.58 -17.84
CA GLY A 82 2.73 2.90 -18.42
C GLY A 82 2.94 1.42 -18.79
N SER A 83 4.11 0.84 -18.45
CA SER A 83 4.32 -0.60 -18.58
C SER A 83 3.38 -1.40 -17.68
N LEU A 84 2.98 -0.82 -16.55
CA LEU A 84 1.88 -1.26 -15.70
C LEU A 84 0.83 -0.14 -15.63
N GLN A 85 -0.43 -0.53 -15.65
CA GLN A 85 -1.55 0.41 -15.48
C GLN A 85 -1.74 0.79 -14.02
N ILE A 86 -1.56 -0.17 -13.11
CA ILE A 86 -1.81 -0.02 -11.68
C ILE A 86 -0.64 -0.64 -10.90
N GLY A 87 -0.33 -0.07 -9.75
CA GLY A 87 0.62 -0.64 -8.81
C GLY A 87 0.34 -0.25 -7.37
N PHE A 88 0.84 -1.04 -6.41
CA PHE A 88 0.95 -0.63 -5.02
C PHE A 88 2.31 0.00 -4.75
N GLY A 89 2.33 0.98 -3.85
CA GLY A 89 3.55 1.58 -3.33
C GLY A 89 3.41 1.88 -1.84
N SER A 90 4.26 1.26 -1.03
CA SER A 90 4.30 1.44 0.43
C SER A 90 5.33 2.51 0.85
N GLY A 91 5.88 2.43 2.04
CA GLY A 91 6.82 3.42 2.56
C GLY A 91 8.03 3.73 1.65
N ALA A 92 8.44 2.79 0.80
CA ALA A 92 9.50 3.02 -0.20
C ALA A 92 9.06 3.97 -1.33
N LEU A 93 7.75 4.16 -1.54
CA LEU A 93 7.21 5.11 -2.51
C LEU A 93 7.67 6.56 -2.23
N GLY A 94 8.03 6.87 -1.00
CA GLY A 94 8.58 8.17 -0.61
C GLY A 94 9.83 8.60 -1.39
N GLY A 95 10.56 7.67 -2.02
CA GLY A 95 11.65 7.99 -2.94
C GLY A 95 11.16 8.54 -4.29
N THR A 96 9.97 8.16 -4.72
CA THR A 96 9.33 8.60 -5.98
C THR A 96 8.33 9.74 -5.73
N VAL A 97 7.50 9.63 -4.70
CA VAL A 97 6.51 10.63 -4.27
C VAL A 97 6.83 11.03 -2.82
N PRO A 98 7.68 12.03 -2.58
CA PRO A 98 8.12 12.39 -1.23
C PRO A 98 6.97 12.70 -0.26
N GLU A 99 5.86 13.25 -0.75
CA GLU A 99 4.67 13.54 0.04
C GLU A 99 4.00 12.27 0.60
N SER A 100 4.15 11.11 -0.06
CA SER A 100 3.61 9.83 0.42
C SER A 100 4.23 9.38 1.74
N GLN A 101 5.39 9.90 2.11
CA GLN A 101 6.00 9.66 3.42
C GLN A 101 5.09 10.09 4.59
N LEU A 102 4.13 10.99 4.34
CA LEU A 102 3.07 11.36 5.29
C LEU A 102 2.42 10.14 5.94
N LEU A 103 2.19 9.07 5.17
CA LEU A 103 1.57 7.82 5.62
C LEU A 103 2.45 7.02 6.59
N SER A 104 3.72 7.37 6.71
CA SER A 104 4.68 6.76 7.64
C SER A 104 4.90 7.58 8.92
N LEU A 105 4.20 8.71 9.10
CA LEU A 105 4.29 9.51 10.32
C LEU A 105 3.76 8.73 11.53
N ASN A 106 4.58 8.63 12.55
CA ASN A 106 4.19 7.93 13.77
C ASN A 106 3.23 8.78 14.62
N PHE A 107 2.26 8.12 15.26
CA PHE A 107 1.25 8.70 16.15
C PHE A 107 0.44 9.85 15.52
N VAL A 108 0.10 9.72 14.24
CA VAL A 108 -0.78 10.65 13.51
C VAL A 108 -2.16 10.05 13.32
N MET A 109 -2.22 8.74 13.01
CA MET A 109 -3.48 8.06 12.76
C MET A 109 -4.15 7.64 14.07
N PRO A 110 -5.51 7.64 14.12
CA PRO A 110 -6.25 7.15 15.28
C PRO A 110 -5.98 5.65 15.53
N SER A 111 -6.29 5.21 16.75
CA SER A 111 -6.12 3.79 17.13
C SER A 111 -7.16 2.87 16.49
N ASP A 112 -8.30 3.39 16.04
CA ASP A 112 -9.24 2.62 15.21
C ASP A 112 -8.72 2.54 13.78
N GLN A 113 -8.30 1.33 13.37
CA GLN A 113 -7.70 1.09 12.07
C GLN A 113 -8.69 1.28 10.91
N LEU A 114 -9.96 0.91 11.12
CA LEU A 114 -10.98 1.09 10.08
C LEU A 114 -11.34 2.56 9.91
N GLU A 115 -11.46 3.31 11.01
CA GLU A 115 -11.66 4.75 10.97
C GLU A 115 -10.51 5.44 10.22
N ALA A 116 -9.28 5.08 10.57
CA ALA A 116 -8.09 5.63 9.91
C ALA A 116 -8.11 5.43 8.40
N VAL A 117 -8.37 4.20 7.93
CA VAL A 117 -8.37 3.90 6.49
C VAL A 117 -9.58 4.50 5.77
N LYS A 118 -10.73 4.65 6.43
CA LYS A 118 -11.90 5.36 5.87
C LYS A 118 -11.58 6.83 5.62
N VAL A 119 -10.87 7.49 6.53
CA VAL A 119 -10.43 8.88 6.33
C VAL A 119 -9.43 8.98 5.17
N LEU A 120 -8.45 8.08 5.10
CA LEU A 120 -7.47 8.06 4.00
C LEU A 120 -8.13 7.88 2.62
N ASN A 121 -9.25 7.18 2.54
CA ASN A 121 -10.01 6.97 1.31
C ASN A 121 -11.19 7.94 1.14
N SER A 122 -11.35 8.90 2.05
CA SER A 122 -12.39 9.91 1.91
C SER A 122 -12.08 10.88 0.75
N PRO A 123 -13.10 11.45 0.09
CA PRO A 123 -12.88 12.47 -0.92
C PRO A 123 -12.10 13.68 -0.37
N GLU A 124 -12.28 14.01 0.91
CA GLU A 124 -11.61 15.11 1.59
C GLU A 124 -10.09 14.95 1.61
N PHE A 125 -9.57 13.72 1.70
CA PHE A 125 -8.14 13.44 1.67
C PHE A 125 -7.68 12.93 0.30
N LEU A 126 -8.21 11.79 -0.16
CA LEU A 126 -7.72 11.10 -1.37
C LEU A 126 -7.87 11.97 -2.64
N GLU A 127 -8.96 12.74 -2.74
CA GLU A 127 -9.22 13.63 -3.89
C GLU A 127 -8.76 15.07 -3.64
N SER A 128 -8.12 15.36 -2.51
CA SER A 128 -7.64 16.71 -2.21
C SER A 128 -6.59 17.17 -3.24
N GLU A 129 -6.62 18.47 -3.58
CA GLU A 129 -5.68 19.02 -4.57
C GLU A 129 -4.22 18.77 -4.20
N PRO A 130 -3.75 18.98 -2.95
CA PRO A 130 -2.34 18.76 -2.65
C PRO A 130 -1.92 17.29 -2.75
N TRP A 131 -2.80 16.33 -2.35
CA TRP A 131 -2.51 14.91 -2.46
C TRP A 131 -2.47 14.46 -3.92
N GLN A 132 -3.50 14.75 -4.69
CA GLN A 132 -3.56 14.44 -6.12
C GLN A 132 -2.39 15.05 -6.90
N LYS A 133 -2.06 16.31 -6.64
CA LYS A 133 -0.95 17.02 -7.29
C LYS A 133 0.40 16.36 -7.03
N SER A 134 0.63 15.86 -5.82
CA SER A 134 1.87 15.18 -5.45
C SER A 134 2.17 13.97 -6.34
N PHE A 135 1.15 13.21 -6.71
CA PHE A 135 1.27 12.07 -7.61
C PHE A 135 1.28 12.50 -9.08
N ARG A 136 0.36 13.39 -9.49
CA ARG A 136 0.21 13.81 -10.89
C ARG A 136 1.46 14.47 -11.47
N GLN A 137 2.21 15.21 -10.67
CA GLN A 137 3.49 15.80 -11.07
C GLN A 137 4.55 14.74 -11.42
N ARG A 138 4.32 13.47 -11.06
CA ARG A 138 5.20 12.34 -11.28
C ARG A 138 4.61 11.28 -12.23
N GLY A 139 3.58 11.66 -13.00
CA GLY A 139 2.93 10.77 -13.95
C GLY A 139 2.11 9.65 -13.29
N LEU A 140 1.69 9.85 -12.05
CA LEU A 140 0.90 8.90 -11.25
C LEU A 140 -0.43 9.52 -10.82
N VAL A 141 -1.38 8.68 -10.41
CA VAL A 141 -2.62 9.10 -9.76
C VAL A 141 -2.90 8.17 -8.57
N PRO A 142 -3.15 8.69 -7.35
CA PRO A 142 -3.55 7.84 -6.23
C PRO A 142 -5.01 7.42 -6.43
N LEU A 143 -5.28 6.12 -6.28
CA LEU A 143 -6.59 5.51 -6.51
C LEU A 143 -7.25 5.04 -5.22
N ALA A 144 -6.47 4.54 -4.26
CA ALA A 144 -6.90 4.11 -2.94
C ALA A 144 -5.73 3.99 -1.98
N GLU A 145 -6.02 3.99 -0.68
CA GLU A 145 -5.07 3.70 0.39
C GLU A 145 -5.47 2.39 1.08
N LEU A 146 -4.56 1.44 1.14
CA LEU A 146 -4.72 0.15 1.83
C LEU A 146 -3.90 0.16 3.11
N ALA A 147 -4.55 0.05 4.27
CA ALA A 147 -3.86 -0.24 5.52
C ALA A 147 -3.67 -1.75 5.67
N GLU A 148 -2.45 -2.18 5.98
CA GLU A 148 -2.06 -3.59 6.07
C GLU A 148 -1.87 -4.05 7.53
N GLY A 149 -2.27 -3.22 8.48
CA GLY A 149 -2.17 -3.45 9.91
C GLY A 149 -1.14 -2.56 10.61
N TYR A 150 -1.06 -2.69 11.93
CA TYR A 150 -0.04 -1.97 12.69
C TYR A 150 1.34 -2.47 12.36
N GLN A 151 2.28 -1.53 12.21
CA GLN A 151 3.69 -1.84 12.24
C GLN A 151 4.08 -2.28 13.66
N VAL A 152 4.72 -3.43 13.76
CA VAL A 152 5.32 -3.91 15.01
C VAL A 152 6.84 -3.94 14.89
N TRP A 153 7.53 -3.76 15.99
CA TRP A 153 8.99 -3.90 16.02
C TRP A 153 9.34 -5.33 16.37
N THR A 154 10.29 -5.93 15.67
CA THR A 154 10.99 -7.11 16.18
C THR A 154 12.45 -6.78 16.46
N THR A 155 12.99 -7.31 17.56
CA THR A 155 14.34 -7.01 18.03
C THR A 155 14.90 -8.16 18.86
N ASN A 156 16.24 -8.16 19.09
CA ASN A 156 16.90 -9.07 20.00
C ASN A 156 17.07 -8.49 21.42
N LYS A 157 16.42 -7.33 21.69
CA LYS A 157 16.36 -6.72 23.03
C LYS A 157 14.92 -6.25 23.30
N SER A 158 14.52 -6.30 24.58
CA SER A 158 13.27 -5.67 25.00
C SER A 158 13.30 -4.18 24.74
N ILE A 159 12.20 -3.63 24.22
CA ILE A 159 11.99 -2.19 24.03
C ILE A 159 10.70 -1.82 24.75
N GLU A 160 10.82 -1.03 25.81
CA GLU A 160 9.71 -0.52 26.60
C GLU A 160 9.76 1.01 26.77
N SER A 161 10.89 1.61 26.34
CA SER A 161 11.13 3.04 26.37
C SER A 161 12.03 3.48 25.21
N PRO A 162 12.08 4.78 24.85
CA PRO A 162 13.02 5.27 23.83
C PRO A 162 14.48 5.01 24.17
N GLU A 163 14.83 4.97 25.47
CA GLU A 163 16.18 4.68 25.93
C GLU A 163 16.66 3.30 25.47
N ASP A 164 15.75 2.33 25.34
CA ASP A 164 16.05 0.96 24.91
C ASP A 164 16.38 0.88 23.42
N MET A 165 15.98 1.89 22.64
CA MET A 165 16.30 2.00 21.22
C MET A 165 17.71 2.52 20.93
N LYS A 166 18.40 3.09 21.96
CA LYS A 166 19.70 3.72 21.75
C LYS A 166 20.72 2.76 21.15
N ASN A 167 21.34 3.22 20.05
CA ASN A 167 22.38 2.51 19.31
C ASN A 167 21.95 1.16 18.69
N LEU A 168 20.64 0.85 18.64
CA LEU A 168 20.19 -0.30 17.88
C LEU A 168 20.18 0.03 16.39
N ASN A 169 20.74 -0.86 15.59
CA ASN A 169 20.61 -0.82 14.13
C ASN A 169 19.23 -1.30 13.73
N ILE A 170 18.28 -0.39 13.61
CA ILE A 170 16.91 -0.73 13.20
C ILE A 170 16.80 -0.61 11.68
N ARG A 171 16.45 -1.70 11.04
CA ARG A 171 16.17 -1.68 9.61
C ARG A 171 14.89 -0.91 9.33
N VAL A 172 14.98 0.05 8.42
CA VAL A 172 13.86 0.80 7.86
C VAL A 172 13.83 0.65 6.33
N MET A 173 12.70 0.90 5.72
CA MET A 173 12.62 1.04 4.27
C MET A 173 13.37 2.30 3.81
N ASP A 174 13.67 2.40 2.52
CA ASP A 174 14.30 3.60 1.96
C ASP A 174 13.33 4.79 1.94
N ASN A 175 13.29 5.46 3.09
CA ASN A 175 12.37 6.54 3.40
C ASN A 175 13.07 7.49 4.38
N SER A 176 13.24 8.77 4.01
CA SER A 176 13.96 9.76 4.84
C SER A 176 13.22 10.04 6.15
N LEU A 177 11.89 10.08 6.12
CA LEU A 177 11.07 10.30 7.30
C LEU A 177 11.20 9.15 8.31
N LEU A 178 11.21 7.89 7.86
CA LEU A 178 11.46 6.74 8.73
C LEU A 178 12.85 6.82 9.37
N ARG A 179 13.89 7.20 8.59
CA ARG A 179 15.22 7.43 9.15
C ARG A 179 15.19 8.49 10.24
N SER A 180 14.59 9.65 9.98
CA SER A 180 14.46 10.74 10.96
C SER A 180 13.67 10.32 12.21
N THR A 181 12.60 9.55 12.03
CA THR A 181 11.78 9.01 13.13
C THR A 181 12.58 8.10 14.05
N TYR A 182 13.31 7.11 13.49
CA TYR A 182 14.07 6.18 14.31
C TYR A 182 15.35 6.81 14.90
N GLN A 183 15.93 7.82 14.25
CA GLN A 183 16.97 8.67 14.85
C GLN A 183 16.44 9.46 16.03
N ALA A 184 15.21 9.99 15.95
CA ALA A 184 14.56 10.68 17.06
C ALA A 184 14.36 9.75 18.28
N TYR A 185 14.07 8.46 18.06
CA TYR A 185 14.05 7.44 19.14
C TYR A 185 15.44 7.09 19.67
N GLY A 186 16.53 7.58 19.05
CA GLY A 186 17.91 7.29 19.45
C GLY A 186 18.52 6.04 18.79
N ALA A 187 17.78 5.39 17.87
CA ALA A 187 18.29 4.27 17.10
C ALA A 187 19.26 4.71 15.99
N SER A 188 19.95 3.75 15.39
CA SER A 188 20.76 3.89 14.18
C SER A 188 20.00 3.24 13.02
N PRO A 189 19.14 3.98 12.29
CA PRO A 189 18.37 3.39 11.19
C PRO A 189 19.29 3.03 10.02
N ILE A 190 19.10 1.82 9.48
CA ILE A 190 19.82 1.31 8.31
C ILE A 190 18.83 0.85 7.24
N THR A 191 19.21 1.01 5.96
CA THR A 191 18.38 0.56 4.83
C THR A 191 18.93 -0.76 4.30
N ILE A 192 18.07 -1.78 4.28
CA ILE A 192 18.35 -3.11 3.74
C ILE A 192 17.17 -3.54 2.88
N ALA A 193 17.44 -4.12 1.72
CA ALA A 193 16.41 -4.63 0.83
C ALA A 193 15.57 -5.72 1.53
N TYR A 194 14.25 -5.77 1.25
CA TYR A 194 13.33 -6.69 1.94
C TYR A 194 13.76 -8.15 1.84
N GLY A 195 14.15 -8.60 0.64
CA GLY A 195 14.61 -9.99 0.42
C GLY A 195 15.95 -10.35 1.09
N GLU A 196 16.74 -9.36 1.55
CA GLU A 196 18.03 -9.56 2.24
C GLU A 196 17.89 -9.49 3.76
N LEU A 197 16.72 -9.04 4.25
CA LEU A 197 16.52 -8.69 5.65
C LEU A 197 16.67 -9.88 6.61
N TYR A 198 16.14 -11.06 6.26
CA TYR A 198 16.29 -12.26 7.09
C TYR A 198 17.78 -12.56 7.41
N SER A 199 18.59 -12.56 6.35
CA SER A 199 20.04 -12.81 6.50
C SER A 199 20.73 -11.72 7.31
N ALA A 200 20.34 -10.47 7.15
CA ALA A 200 20.90 -9.35 7.89
C ALA A 200 20.55 -9.42 9.38
N LEU A 201 19.31 -9.78 9.74
CA LEU A 201 18.90 -10.02 11.12
C LEU A 201 19.64 -11.22 11.73
N GLN A 202 19.72 -12.34 11.00
CA GLN A 202 20.41 -13.54 11.45
C GLN A 202 21.90 -13.32 11.70
N GLN A 203 22.55 -12.45 10.91
CA GLN A 203 23.97 -12.13 11.03
C GLN A 203 24.25 -10.97 11.99
N GLY A 204 23.21 -10.36 12.58
CA GLY A 204 23.37 -9.21 13.49
C GLY A 204 23.80 -7.92 12.79
N GLN A 205 23.61 -7.79 11.47
CA GLN A 205 23.81 -6.53 10.76
C GLN A 205 22.71 -5.53 11.11
N ALA A 206 21.48 -6.02 11.34
CA ALA A 206 20.37 -5.30 11.94
C ALA A 206 20.02 -5.94 13.29
N ASP A 207 19.76 -5.11 14.30
CA ASP A 207 19.30 -5.54 15.63
C ASP A 207 17.78 -5.75 15.65
N GLY A 208 17.08 -5.14 14.70
CA GLY A 208 15.62 -5.22 14.60
C GLY A 208 15.08 -4.61 13.32
N ASN A 209 13.77 -4.76 13.13
CA ASN A 209 13.05 -4.21 11.99
C ASN A 209 11.60 -3.84 12.33
N ILE A 210 10.90 -3.29 11.35
CA ILE A 210 9.54 -2.78 11.46
C ILE A 210 8.73 -3.34 10.31
N GLN A 211 7.69 -4.11 10.60
CA GLN A 211 6.76 -4.65 9.61
C GLN A 211 5.39 -4.94 10.27
N PRO A 212 4.32 -5.13 9.52
CA PRO A 212 3.11 -5.77 10.03
C PRO A 212 3.37 -7.22 10.45
N VAL A 213 2.52 -7.76 11.30
CA VAL A 213 2.70 -9.13 11.84
C VAL A 213 2.78 -10.17 10.74
N PHE A 214 1.91 -10.06 9.70
CA PHE A 214 1.91 -11.04 8.61
C PHE A 214 3.26 -11.12 7.89
N ALA A 215 3.92 -9.99 7.67
CA ALA A 215 5.23 -9.94 7.01
C ALA A 215 6.34 -10.55 7.85
N HIS A 216 6.25 -10.45 9.18
CA HIS A 216 7.16 -11.15 10.09
C HIS A 216 7.04 -12.66 10.00
N GLU A 217 5.83 -13.19 9.82
CA GLU A 217 5.61 -14.63 9.63
C GLU A 217 6.02 -15.09 8.23
N GLU A 218 5.60 -14.39 7.21
CA GLU A 218 5.85 -14.72 5.80
C GLU A 218 7.33 -14.82 5.46
N MET A 219 8.13 -13.90 6.01
CA MET A 219 9.59 -13.84 5.78
C MET A 219 10.41 -14.55 6.87
N GLY A 220 9.76 -15.14 7.86
CA GLY A 220 10.42 -15.88 8.94
C GLY A 220 11.22 -15.00 9.91
N PHE A 221 11.01 -13.68 9.94
CA PHE A 221 11.81 -12.78 10.80
C PHE A 221 11.70 -13.15 12.28
N TYR A 222 10.56 -13.71 12.71
CA TYR A 222 10.34 -14.18 14.08
C TYR A 222 11.27 -15.33 14.50
N GLU A 223 11.88 -16.04 13.55
CA GLU A 223 12.82 -17.13 13.84
C GLU A 223 14.20 -16.62 14.29
N VAL A 224 14.52 -15.38 13.99
CA VAL A 224 15.83 -14.74 14.22
C VAL A 224 15.73 -13.50 15.12
N GLN A 225 14.59 -13.33 15.80
CA GLN A 225 14.32 -12.22 16.71
C GLN A 225 13.72 -12.72 18.02
N ASP A 226 14.10 -12.10 19.16
CA ASP A 226 13.69 -12.54 20.50
C ASP A 226 12.39 -11.88 20.98
N TYR A 227 12.06 -10.67 20.47
CA TYR A 227 10.94 -9.85 20.91
C TYR A 227 10.12 -9.34 19.73
N MET A 228 8.80 -9.30 19.91
CA MET A 228 7.85 -8.61 19.05
C MET A 228 7.06 -7.58 19.86
N ILE A 229 7.18 -6.30 19.52
CA ILE A 229 6.72 -5.19 20.33
C ILE A 229 5.61 -4.42 19.59
N PHE A 230 4.43 -4.38 20.22
CA PHE A 230 3.26 -3.66 19.75
C PHE A 230 3.22 -2.27 20.38
N ALA A 231 3.76 -1.28 19.69
CA ALA A 231 3.73 0.12 20.10
C ALA A 231 2.53 0.88 19.52
N LYS A 232 1.85 0.31 18.52
CA LYS A 232 0.72 0.93 17.78
C LYS A 232 1.07 2.36 17.32
N GLN A 233 2.30 2.56 16.90
CA GLN A 233 2.85 3.87 16.54
C GLN A 233 2.45 4.32 15.14
N ALA A 234 2.22 3.39 14.21
CA ALA A 234 1.80 3.66 12.84
C ALA A 234 1.13 2.43 12.23
N GLN A 235 0.23 2.66 11.31
CA GLN A 235 -0.23 1.62 10.40
C GLN A 235 0.75 1.51 9.23
N PHE A 236 0.89 0.32 8.65
CA PHE A 236 1.55 0.14 7.38
C PHE A 236 0.52 0.44 6.28
N VAL A 237 0.78 1.46 5.49
CA VAL A 237 -0.15 1.89 4.43
C VAL A 237 0.54 1.81 3.09
N ALA A 238 -0.14 1.21 2.12
CA ALA A 238 0.25 1.23 0.72
C ALA A 238 -0.78 2.00 -0.10
N THR A 239 -0.29 2.87 -0.98
CA THR A 239 -1.10 3.58 -1.95
C THR A 239 -1.27 2.72 -3.21
N MET A 240 -2.50 2.40 -3.57
CA MET A 240 -2.84 1.92 -4.90
C MET A 240 -2.77 3.10 -5.86
N MET A 241 -1.85 3.06 -6.82
CA MET A 241 -1.63 4.15 -7.76
C MET A 241 -1.80 3.67 -9.21
N GLY A 242 -2.27 4.56 -10.08
CA GLY A 242 -2.39 4.34 -11.52
C GLY A 242 -1.36 5.15 -12.30
N ASN A 243 -1.03 4.68 -13.51
CA ASN A 243 -0.37 5.51 -14.51
C ASN A 243 -1.29 6.67 -14.88
N LEU A 244 -0.78 7.90 -14.91
CA LEU A 244 -1.59 9.09 -15.14
C LEU A 244 -2.17 9.13 -16.57
N ASP A 245 -1.37 8.86 -17.60
CA ASP A 245 -1.82 8.92 -18.99
C ASP A 245 -2.87 7.84 -19.28
N TRP A 246 -2.68 6.62 -18.74
CA TRP A 246 -3.68 5.57 -18.79
C TRP A 246 -4.99 6.02 -18.14
N TYR A 247 -4.92 6.54 -16.90
CA TYR A 247 -6.11 6.95 -16.15
C TYR A 247 -6.87 8.10 -16.84
N GLU A 248 -6.17 9.07 -17.42
CA GLU A 248 -6.76 10.17 -18.15
C GLU A 248 -7.36 9.71 -19.50
N GLY A 249 -6.83 8.65 -20.09
CA GLY A 249 -7.35 8.00 -21.29
C GLY A 249 -8.61 7.16 -21.08
N LEU A 250 -8.96 6.81 -19.84
CA LEU A 250 -10.16 6.04 -19.50
C LEU A 250 -11.44 6.84 -19.77
N SER A 251 -12.53 6.15 -20.08
CA SER A 251 -13.85 6.76 -20.11
C SER A 251 -14.32 7.20 -18.72
N ASP A 252 -15.30 8.09 -18.65
CA ASP A 252 -15.88 8.52 -17.37
C ASP A 252 -16.49 7.34 -16.60
N GLU A 253 -17.07 6.38 -17.31
CA GLU A 253 -17.64 5.15 -16.76
C GLU A 253 -16.55 4.27 -16.15
N GLN A 254 -15.40 4.12 -16.83
CA GLN A 254 -14.27 3.34 -16.31
C GLN A 254 -13.65 4.00 -15.07
N ARG A 255 -13.45 5.33 -15.09
CA ARG A 255 -12.98 6.06 -13.90
C ARG A 255 -13.93 5.93 -12.73
N LYS A 256 -15.23 6.05 -13.00
CA LYS A 256 -16.28 5.85 -11.99
C LYS A 256 -16.25 4.43 -11.45
N MET A 257 -16.12 3.42 -12.31
CA MET A 257 -16.04 2.02 -11.91
C MET A 257 -14.84 1.76 -10.98
N ILE A 258 -13.66 2.31 -11.27
CA ILE A 258 -12.49 2.21 -10.38
C ILE A 258 -12.82 2.82 -9.02
N LYS A 259 -13.35 4.04 -8.99
CA LYS A 259 -13.71 4.75 -7.76
C LYS A 259 -14.76 3.98 -6.93
N ASP A 260 -15.80 3.45 -7.59
CA ASP A 260 -16.84 2.66 -6.91
C ASP A 260 -16.22 1.37 -6.31
N VAL A 261 -15.38 0.66 -7.07
CA VAL A 261 -14.75 -0.58 -6.64
C VAL A 261 -13.80 -0.32 -5.47
N THR A 262 -12.91 0.66 -5.58
CA THR A 262 -11.97 0.98 -4.50
C THR A 262 -12.69 1.43 -3.23
N GLY A 263 -13.79 2.18 -3.35
CA GLY A 263 -14.63 2.57 -2.23
C GLY A 263 -15.31 1.38 -1.55
N GLU A 264 -15.83 0.42 -2.32
CA GLU A 264 -16.43 -0.82 -1.79
C GLU A 264 -15.38 -1.71 -1.09
N LEU A 265 -14.12 -1.64 -1.53
CA LEU A 265 -13.03 -2.46 -1.00
C LEU A 265 -12.37 -1.90 0.27
N VAL A 266 -12.76 -0.73 0.77
CA VAL A 266 -12.16 -0.16 2.00
C VAL A 266 -12.38 -1.10 3.20
N GLU A 267 -13.61 -1.55 3.42
CA GLU A 267 -13.94 -2.48 4.52
C GLU A 267 -13.36 -3.87 4.26
N THR A 268 -13.44 -4.37 3.02
CA THR A 268 -12.84 -5.66 2.63
C THR A 268 -11.33 -5.68 2.86
N GLY A 269 -10.61 -4.60 2.52
CA GLY A 269 -9.18 -4.47 2.78
C GLY A 269 -8.85 -4.52 4.29
N HIS A 270 -9.69 -3.87 5.11
CA HIS A 270 -9.54 -3.93 6.55
C HIS A 270 -9.81 -5.35 7.10
N GLU A 271 -10.83 -6.05 6.61
CA GLU A 271 -11.11 -7.44 7.00
C GLU A 271 -9.96 -8.37 6.62
N ILE A 272 -9.44 -8.27 5.39
CA ILE A 272 -8.30 -9.04 4.90
C ILE A 272 -7.10 -8.86 5.83
N GLN A 273 -6.67 -7.62 6.08
CA GLN A 273 -5.49 -7.37 6.90
C GLN A 273 -5.70 -7.83 8.35
N SER A 274 -6.90 -7.68 8.93
CA SER A 274 -7.19 -8.11 10.29
C SER A 274 -7.07 -9.62 10.42
N GLU A 275 -7.70 -10.38 9.55
CA GLU A 275 -7.62 -11.84 9.52
C GLU A 275 -6.17 -12.32 9.34
N PHE A 276 -5.43 -11.68 8.43
CA PHE A 276 -4.02 -12.05 8.18
C PHE A 276 -3.15 -11.81 9.41
N ASN A 277 -3.22 -10.61 10.00
CA ASN A 277 -2.37 -10.30 11.15
C ASN A 277 -2.70 -11.15 12.37
N GLU A 278 -3.99 -11.44 12.64
CA GLU A 278 -4.43 -12.31 13.74
C GLU A 278 -3.94 -13.75 13.53
N THR A 279 -4.22 -14.33 12.36
CA THR A 279 -3.85 -15.73 12.05
C THR A 279 -2.34 -15.93 12.05
N ARG A 280 -1.58 -14.96 11.54
CA ARG A 280 -0.12 -15.03 11.50
C ARG A 280 0.50 -14.82 12.86
N LEU A 281 -0.09 -13.99 13.73
CA LEU A 281 0.34 -13.85 15.12
C LEU A 281 0.18 -15.17 15.88
N ASP A 282 -0.94 -15.86 15.69
CA ASP A 282 -1.16 -17.18 16.30
C ASP A 282 -0.18 -18.24 15.78
N THR A 283 0.14 -18.16 14.49
CA THR A 283 1.18 -19.01 13.88
C THR A 283 2.54 -18.76 14.51
N ILE A 284 2.96 -17.49 14.64
CA ILE A 284 4.22 -17.09 15.29
C ILE A 284 4.27 -17.62 16.73
N LYS A 285 3.21 -17.39 17.52
CA LYS A 285 3.11 -17.87 18.90
C LYS A 285 3.21 -19.38 19.02
N SER A 286 2.71 -20.12 18.03
CA SER A 286 2.73 -21.58 18.04
C SER A 286 4.06 -22.20 17.61
N LYS A 287 4.85 -21.46 16.82
CA LYS A 287 6.09 -21.93 16.19
C LYS A 287 7.38 -21.41 16.87
N SER A 288 7.27 -20.42 17.75
CA SER A 288 8.45 -19.77 18.34
C SER A 288 8.23 -19.41 19.80
N ASP A 289 9.34 -19.15 20.50
CA ASP A 289 9.37 -18.63 21.86
C ASP A 289 9.54 -17.10 21.89
N ILE A 290 9.27 -16.40 20.78
CA ILE A 290 9.35 -14.94 20.69
C ILE A 290 8.47 -14.28 21.75
N LYS A 291 9.02 -13.33 22.47
CA LYS A 291 8.31 -12.63 23.55
C LYS A 291 7.48 -11.50 23.00
N ILE A 292 6.17 -11.55 23.25
CA ILE A 292 5.26 -10.49 22.85
C ILE A 292 5.21 -9.42 23.94
N ILE A 293 5.42 -8.15 23.57
CA ILE A 293 5.30 -6.99 24.44
C ILE A 293 4.28 -6.04 23.83
N GLU A 294 3.26 -5.67 24.61
CA GLU A 294 2.35 -4.57 24.29
C GLU A 294 2.71 -3.37 25.14
N LEU A 295 3.07 -2.25 24.51
CA LEU A 295 3.40 -1.03 25.24
C LEU A 295 2.14 -0.43 25.87
N THR A 296 2.25 -0.05 27.14
CA THR A 296 1.22 0.73 27.83
C THR A 296 1.10 2.13 27.24
N GLU A 297 -0.02 2.83 27.48
CA GLU A 297 -0.17 4.21 27.00
C GLU A 297 0.91 5.16 27.55
N GLU A 298 1.33 4.98 28.81
CA GLU A 298 2.44 5.75 29.38
C GLU A 298 3.78 5.52 28.64
N GLN A 299 4.05 4.27 28.24
CA GLN A 299 5.24 3.94 27.44
C GLN A 299 5.14 4.53 26.04
N ARG A 300 3.97 4.41 25.38
CA ARG A 300 3.70 4.97 24.06
C ARG A 300 3.84 6.49 24.04
N GLU A 301 3.38 7.19 25.08
CA GLU A 301 3.48 8.65 25.19
C GLU A 301 4.94 9.12 25.14
N LYS A 302 5.88 8.38 25.76
CA LYS A 302 7.31 8.72 25.71
C LYS A 302 7.85 8.69 24.27
N PHE A 303 7.41 7.71 23.45
CA PHE A 303 7.78 7.64 22.05
C PHE A 303 7.09 8.75 21.22
N ARG A 304 5.81 9.04 21.51
CA ARG A 304 5.05 10.11 20.84
C ARG A 304 5.73 11.46 21.01
N GLU A 305 6.14 11.81 22.22
CA GLU A 305 6.83 13.08 22.49
C GLU A 305 8.12 13.23 21.68
N MET A 306 8.89 12.16 21.53
CA MET A 306 10.17 12.22 20.82
C MET A 306 10.01 12.46 19.31
N VAL A 307 8.90 12.04 18.70
CA VAL A 307 8.70 12.19 17.25
C VAL A 307 7.85 13.40 16.87
N LYS A 308 7.29 14.13 17.82
CA LYS A 308 6.56 15.39 17.51
C LYS A 308 7.36 16.34 16.60
N PRO A 309 8.67 16.57 16.82
CA PRO A 309 9.47 17.44 15.94
C PRO A 309 9.66 16.88 14.51
N VAL A 310 9.52 15.57 14.31
CA VAL A 310 9.72 14.92 13.01
C VAL A 310 8.67 15.39 11.98
N ARG A 311 7.47 15.76 12.45
CA ARG A 311 6.44 16.36 11.58
C ARG A 311 6.94 17.64 10.91
N GLN A 312 7.62 18.52 11.67
CA GLN A 312 8.19 19.74 11.11
C GLN A 312 9.36 19.43 10.16
N THR A 313 10.23 18.48 10.51
CA THR A 313 11.29 18.00 9.63
C THR A 313 10.74 17.52 8.29
N PHE A 314 9.65 16.73 8.31
CA PHE A 314 8.98 16.28 7.10
C PHE A 314 8.47 17.45 6.24
N ILE A 315 7.83 18.46 6.86
CA ILE A 315 7.33 19.63 6.16
C ILE A 315 8.49 20.43 5.53
N ASP A 316 9.58 20.62 6.27
CA ASP A 316 10.75 21.39 5.81
C ASP A 316 11.47 20.70 4.65
N GLU A 317 11.55 19.37 4.66
CA GLU A 317 12.21 18.58 3.62
C GLU A 317 11.34 18.41 2.36
N VAL A 318 10.03 18.20 2.52
CA VAL A 318 9.15 17.84 1.39
C VAL A 318 8.39 19.05 0.84
N GLY A 319 8.04 20.02 1.69
CA GLY A 319 7.48 21.29 1.25
C GLY A 319 5.98 21.45 1.43
N GLU A 320 5.43 22.45 0.74
CA GLU A 320 4.09 23.00 0.98
C GLU A 320 2.96 21.99 0.69
N ASN A 321 3.09 21.14 -0.33
CA ASN A 321 2.07 20.14 -0.62
C ASN A 321 1.98 19.08 0.51
N ALA A 322 3.12 18.68 1.07
CA ALA A 322 3.17 17.77 2.20
C ALA A 322 2.49 18.39 3.43
N LYS A 323 2.78 19.67 3.72
CA LYS A 323 2.12 20.39 4.81
C LYS A 323 0.60 20.44 4.63
N LYS A 324 0.11 20.83 3.46
CA LYS A 324 -1.33 20.90 3.20
C LYS A 324 -2.01 19.55 3.31
N SER A 325 -1.38 18.49 2.79
CA SER A 325 -1.90 17.11 2.91
C SER A 325 -1.96 16.67 4.38
N LEU A 326 -0.92 16.98 5.17
CA LEU A 326 -0.90 16.70 6.59
C LEU A 326 -1.99 17.48 7.35
N ASP A 327 -2.15 18.77 7.06
CA ASP A 327 -3.18 19.61 7.69
C ASP A 327 -4.60 19.09 7.41
N ILE A 328 -4.86 18.63 6.18
CA ILE A 328 -6.14 17.99 5.81
C ILE A 328 -6.35 16.70 6.62
N LEU A 329 -5.33 15.86 6.69
CA LEU A 329 -5.39 14.58 7.41
C LEU A 329 -5.62 14.77 8.90
N LEU A 330 -4.86 15.66 9.55
CA LEU A 330 -5.02 15.97 10.97
C LEU A 330 -6.41 16.53 11.27
N LYS A 331 -6.92 17.42 10.42
CA LYS A 331 -8.29 17.94 10.56
C LYS A 331 -9.34 16.84 10.42
N ALA A 332 -9.17 15.93 9.47
CA ALA A 332 -10.10 14.82 9.25
C ALA A 332 -10.10 13.83 10.42
N TYR A 333 -8.95 13.62 11.07
CA TYR A 333 -8.85 12.82 12.29
C TYR A 333 -9.32 13.55 13.55
N GLY A 334 -9.75 14.84 13.44
CA GLY A 334 -10.38 15.57 14.51
C GLY A 334 -9.44 16.13 15.56
N ASP A 335 -8.23 16.55 15.19
CA ASP A 335 -7.18 17.04 16.12
C ASP A 335 -7.01 16.14 17.37
N ALA A 336 -7.43 14.91 17.26
CA ALA A 336 -7.70 14.00 18.36
C ALA A 336 -6.44 13.68 19.19
N GLU A 337 -5.28 14.22 18.85
CA GLU A 337 -4.05 13.99 19.60
C GLU A 337 -3.00 15.10 19.36
N SER A 338 -3.45 16.37 19.33
CA SER A 338 -2.50 17.48 19.33
C SER A 338 -1.81 17.65 20.69
#